data_2ee15821de9ec679f8b39733bad49a74
#
_entry.id   2ee15821de9ec679f8b39733bad49a74
#
_cell.length_a   1.000
_cell.length_b   1.000
_cell.length_c   1.000
_cell.angle_alpha   90.00
_cell.angle_beta   90.00
_cell.angle_gamma   90.00
#
_symmetry.space_group_name_H-M   'P 1'
#
loop_
_entity.id
_entity.type
_entity.pdbx_description
1 polymer ?
#
loop_
_entity_poly.entity_id
_entity_poly.type
_entity_poly.pdbx_seq_one_letter_code
_entity_poly.pdbx_strand_id
1 'polypeptide(L)'
;LYGGTYRLFSNIYTQYGLEFDYVDLIDADVLAASFKPNTKLVFLETPTNPTMKVADIASVAEAAHSHGAVLAVDNTFLTMYFQKPLELGADVVIYSGTKYLCGHNDVLSGFLVLRDGTLLETLFNATMSEGNQLGPFDSWLMLRSLKTLGGRLRQQEDNAKRIVEALKENPHVTDVFYVGDPDHPDYGLSRSQTTGFGAMVSFKVDTHERALAVLERVRLVLFAESLGGTESLVTYPLVQTHGSIPGPILDKLGIDERLL
;
A
#
# COMPACT_ATOMS: atom_id res chain seq x y z
N LEU A 1 5.21 4.84 3.11
CA LEU A 1 5.47 3.39 3.25
C LEU A 1 4.66 2.80 4.39
N TYR A 2 4.21 1.56 4.18
CA TYR A 2 3.65 0.73 5.26
C TYR A 2 4.62 0.64 6.45
N GLY A 3 4.10 0.77 7.67
CA GLY A 3 4.92 0.79 8.88
C GLY A 3 5.79 -0.46 9.07
N GLY A 4 5.33 -1.63 8.60
CA GLY A 4 6.12 -2.86 8.60
C GLY A 4 7.35 -2.78 7.70
N THR A 5 7.21 -2.24 6.51
CA THR A 5 8.32 -2.02 5.56
C THR A 5 9.33 -1.01 6.12
N TYR A 6 8.82 0.08 6.71
CA TYR A 6 9.67 1.06 7.39
C TYR A 6 10.50 0.42 8.52
N ARG A 7 9.87 -0.39 9.38
CA ARG A 7 10.57 -1.09 10.47
C ARG A 7 11.60 -2.08 9.95
N LEU A 8 11.29 -2.82 8.88
CA LEU A 8 12.21 -3.76 8.25
C LEU A 8 13.47 -3.04 7.76
N PHE A 9 13.30 -1.94 7.06
CA PHE A 9 14.42 -1.17 6.52
C PHE A 9 15.20 -0.49 7.62
N SER A 10 14.55 0.31 8.47
CA SER A 10 15.22 1.15 9.47
C SER A 10 15.83 0.38 10.65
N ASN A 11 15.18 -0.72 11.10
CA ASN A 11 15.59 -1.40 12.33
C ASN A 11 16.38 -2.69 12.07
N ILE A 12 16.22 -3.30 10.90
CA ILE A 12 16.86 -4.58 10.59
C ILE A 12 17.97 -4.39 9.56
N TYR A 13 17.64 -3.94 8.37
CA TYR A 13 18.60 -3.93 7.27
C TYR A 13 19.70 -2.87 7.41
N THR A 14 19.48 -1.78 8.14
CA THR A 14 20.54 -0.85 8.50
C THR A 14 21.67 -1.53 9.30
N GLN A 15 21.37 -2.56 10.07
CA GLN A 15 22.37 -3.34 10.83
C GLN A 15 23.29 -4.15 9.92
N TYR A 16 22.88 -4.39 8.69
CA TYR A 16 23.67 -5.07 7.65
C TYR A 16 24.36 -4.11 6.68
N GLY A 17 24.38 -2.81 7.00
CA GLY A 17 25.09 -1.79 6.22
C GLY A 17 24.31 -1.27 5.02
N LEU A 18 23.00 -1.54 4.93
CA LEU A 18 22.16 -0.88 3.92
C LEU A 18 21.77 0.52 4.41
N GLU A 19 21.79 1.47 3.49
CA GLU A 19 21.38 2.86 3.71
C GLU A 19 20.03 3.10 3.07
N PHE A 20 19.15 3.82 3.75
CA PHE A 20 17.80 4.14 3.27
C PHE A 20 17.55 5.63 3.38
N ASP A 21 17.12 6.24 2.27
CA ASP A 21 16.60 7.59 2.24
C ASP A 21 15.07 7.51 2.03
N TYR A 22 14.33 8.24 2.86
CA TYR A 22 12.87 8.33 2.76
C TYR A 22 12.51 9.66 2.11
N VAL A 23 12.01 9.58 0.89
CA VAL A 23 11.74 10.74 0.05
C VAL A 23 10.29 10.78 -0.41
N ASP A 24 9.78 11.96 -0.74
CA ASP A 24 8.49 12.11 -1.38
C ASP A 24 8.66 11.84 -2.89
N LEU A 25 8.22 10.66 -3.34
CA LEU A 25 8.36 10.22 -4.74
C LEU A 25 7.31 10.84 -5.68
N ILE A 26 6.43 11.69 -5.16
CA ILE A 26 5.43 12.42 -5.95
C ILE A 26 6.06 13.66 -6.57
N ASP A 27 7.08 14.24 -5.90
CA ASP A 27 7.82 15.39 -6.39
C ASP A 27 9.04 14.93 -7.22
N ALA A 28 8.97 15.16 -8.52
CA ALA A 28 10.01 14.74 -9.45
C ALA A 28 11.39 15.39 -9.17
N ASP A 29 11.41 16.64 -8.71
CA ASP A 29 12.66 17.35 -8.38
C ASP A 29 13.28 16.78 -7.11
N VAL A 30 12.46 16.47 -6.10
CA VAL A 30 12.90 15.78 -4.87
C VAL A 30 13.42 14.40 -5.19
N LEU A 31 12.73 13.64 -6.04
CA LEU A 31 13.18 12.33 -6.47
C LEU A 31 14.54 12.43 -7.19
N ALA A 32 14.68 13.31 -8.18
CA ALA A 32 15.92 13.48 -8.94
C ALA A 32 17.10 13.86 -8.05
N ALA A 33 16.88 14.75 -7.06
CA ALA A 33 17.91 15.18 -6.11
C ALA A 33 18.30 14.11 -5.07
N SER A 34 17.51 13.04 -4.95
CA SER A 34 17.71 12.00 -3.92
C SER A 34 18.67 10.90 -4.36
N PHE A 35 18.97 10.78 -5.65
CA PHE A 35 19.84 9.72 -6.14
C PHE A 35 21.29 9.95 -5.71
N LYS A 36 21.91 8.90 -5.20
CA LYS A 36 23.33 8.82 -4.84
C LYS A 36 24.07 7.84 -5.76
N PRO A 37 25.41 7.91 -5.89
CA PRO A 37 26.16 6.96 -6.73
C PRO A 37 25.99 5.48 -6.33
N ASN A 38 25.64 5.22 -5.07
CA ASN A 38 25.38 3.88 -4.53
C ASN A 38 23.88 3.52 -4.48
N THR A 39 22.96 4.33 -4.98
CA THR A 39 21.54 3.99 -5.08
C THR A 39 21.35 2.80 -6.01
N LYS A 40 20.72 1.73 -5.52
CA LYS A 40 20.47 0.48 -6.26
C LYS A 40 19.01 0.14 -6.41
N LEU A 41 18.18 0.67 -5.53
CA LEU A 41 16.75 0.34 -5.47
C LEU A 41 15.94 1.59 -5.16
N VAL A 42 14.90 1.80 -5.92
CA VAL A 42 13.78 2.67 -5.58
C VAL A 42 12.61 1.78 -5.17
N PHE A 43 12.12 1.94 -3.94
CA PHE A 43 10.96 1.21 -3.43
C PHE A 43 9.78 2.17 -3.37
N LEU A 44 8.77 1.92 -4.16
CA LEU A 44 7.57 2.74 -4.30
C LEU A 44 6.35 2.00 -3.76
N GLU A 45 5.54 2.67 -2.94
CA GLU A 45 4.19 2.23 -2.57
C GLU A 45 3.18 3.24 -3.11
N THR A 46 2.24 2.80 -3.94
CA THR A 46 1.22 3.66 -4.53
C THR A 46 -0.07 2.89 -4.82
N PRO A 47 -1.25 3.38 -4.36
CA PRO A 47 -1.46 4.50 -3.42
C PRO A 47 -0.82 4.25 -2.05
N THR A 48 -0.45 5.34 -1.34
CA THR A 48 0.21 5.23 -0.04
C THR A 48 -0.77 4.94 1.09
N ASN A 49 -0.31 4.22 2.12
CA ASN A 49 -1.03 4.02 3.37
C ASN A 49 -0.59 5.07 4.42
N PRO A 50 -1.49 5.81 5.08
CA PRO A 50 -2.95 5.78 4.95
C PRO A 50 -3.53 6.94 4.11
N THR A 51 -2.74 7.91 3.67
CA THR A 51 -3.23 9.16 3.08
C THR A 51 -3.52 9.10 1.59
N MET A 52 -3.44 7.91 0.99
CA MET A 52 -3.87 7.61 -0.38
C MET A 52 -3.22 8.47 -1.48
N LYS A 53 -2.02 9.00 -1.25
CA LYS A 53 -1.26 9.72 -2.28
C LYS A 53 -0.84 8.80 -3.42
N VAL A 54 -0.83 9.31 -4.64
CA VAL A 54 -0.49 8.54 -5.84
C VAL A 54 0.80 9.08 -6.47
N ALA A 55 1.72 8.19 -6.80
CA ALA A 55 2.91 8.51 -7.57
C ALA A 55 2.77 8.02 -9.03
N ASP A 56 3.37 8.75 -9.96
CA ASP A 56 3.49 8.35 -11.36
C ASP A 56 4.55 7.26 -11.50
N ILE A 57 4.09 6.01 -11.68
CA ILE A 57 4.98 4.85 -11.76
C ILE A 57 5.93 4.97 -12.95
N ALA A 58 5.47 5.46 -14.10
CA ALA A 58 6.28 5.56 -15.30
C ALA A 58 7.40 6.60 -15.14
N SER A 59 7.09 7.76 -14.58
CA SER A 59 8.08 8.80 -14.29
C SER A 59 9.12 8.35 -13.26
N VAL A 60 8.69 7.64 -12.20
CA VAL A 60 9.60 7.07 -11.20
C VAL A 60 10.48 5.98 -11.80
N ALA A 61 9.95 5.15 -12.71
CA ALA A 61 10.72 4.12 -13.42
C ALA A 61 11.81 4.74 -14.30
N GLU A 62 11.47 5.77 -15.08
CA GLU A 62 12.43 6.48 -15.92
C GLU A 62 13.56 7.08 -15.07
N ALA A 63 13.22 7.74 -13.96
CA ALA A 63 14.21 8.29 -13.04
C ALA A 63 15.11 7.22 -12.43
N ALA A 64 14.55 6.11 -11.94
CA ALA A 64 15.32 5.00 -11.39
C ALA A 64 16.30 4.41 -12.43
N HIS A 65 15.80 4.10 -13.61
CA HIS A 65 16.59 3.49 -14.69
C HIS A 65 17.70 4.40 -15.21
N SER A 66 17.46 5.72 -15.30
CA SER A 66 18.50 6.68 -15.71
C SER A 66 19.69 6.72 -14.75
N HIS A 67 19.50 6.28 -13.49
CA HIS A 67 20.53 6.16 -12.46
C HIS A 67 21.03 4.72 -12.24
N GLY A 68 20.57 3.77 -13.06
CA GLY A 68 20.95 2.36 -12.96
C GLY A 68 20.39 1.65 -11.72
N ALA A 69 19.30 2.17 -11.17
CA ALA A 69 18.58 1.60 -10.04
C ALA A 69 17.37 0.77 -10.51
N VAL A 70 17.02 -0.25 -9.73
CA VAL A 70 15.82 -1.10 -9.92
C VAL A 70 14.62 -0.38 -9.32
N LEU A 71 13.46 -0.42 -9.97
CA LEU A 71 12.19 0.02 -9.38
C LEU A 71 11.38 -1.18 -8.90
N ALA A 72 11.13 -1.24 -7.59
CA ALA A 72 10.19 -2.15 -6.96
C ALA A 72 8.92 -1.39 -6.52
N VAL A 73 7.76 -1.88 -6.94
CA VAL A 73 6.46 -1.26 -6.61
C VAL A 73 5.64 -2.19 -5.74
N ASP A 74 5.30 -1.75 -4.53
CA ASP A 74 4.30 -2.40 -3.70
C ASP A 74 2.90 -2.03 -4.21
N ASN A 75 2.25 -2.99 -4.85
CA ASN A 75 0.94 -2.85 -5.48
C ASN A 75 -0.16 -3.59 -4.69
N THR A 76 0.02 -3.71 -3.38
CA THR A 76 -0.91 -4.44 -2.52
C THR A 76 -2.34 -3.89 -2.57
N PHE A 77 -2.52 -2.56 -2.62
CA PHE A 77 -3.83 -1.92 -2.54
C PHE A 77 -4.69 -2.10 -3.80
N LEU A 78 -4.07 -2.06 -4.97
CA LEU A 78 -4.79 -2.16 -6.24
C LEU A 78 -4.72 -3.55 -6.87
N THR A 79 -3.76 -4.35 -6.48
CA THR A 79 -3.47 -5.67 -7.06
C THR A 79 -3.23 -5.63 -8.57
N MET A 80 -2.88 -6.76 -9.18
CA MET A 80 -2.78 -6.87 -10.64
C MET A 80 -4.14 -6.73 -11.35
N TYR A 81 -5.22 -6.70 -10.61
CA TYR A 81 -6.55 -6.55 -11.18
C TYR A 81 -6.84 -5.12 -11.63
N PHE A 82 -6.44 -4.13 -10.84
CA PHE A 82 -6.67 -2.71 -11.13
C PHE A 82 -5.43 -1.97 -11.64
N GLN A 83 -4.22 -2.40 -11.27
CA GLN A 83 -2.97 -1.73 -11.66
C GLN A 83 -1.91 -2.74 -12.06
N LYS A 84 -1.16 -2.43 -13.13
CA LYS A 84 -0.13 -3.30 -13.69
C LYS A 84 1.22 -2.59 -13.75
N PRO A 85 1.94 -2.47 -12.63
CA PRO A 85 3.18 -1.69 -12.57
C PRO A 85 4.26 -2.16 -13.54
N LEU A 86 4.34 -3.44 -13.89
CA LEU A 86 5.29 -3.93 -14.90
C LEU A 86 5.06 -3.29 -16.28
N GLU A 87 3.81 -3.06 -16.66
CA GLU A 87 3.47 -2.38 -17.93
C GLU A 87 3.82 -0.89 -17.89
N LEU A 88 3.94 -0.31 -16.68
CA LEU A 88 4.29 1.09 -16.42
C LEU A 88 5.78 1.31 -16.13
N GLY A 89 6.60 0.27 -16.20
CA GLY A 89 8.04 0.41 -16.07
C GLY A 89 8.66 -0.21 -14.83
N ALA A 90 7.90 -0.68 -13.85
CA ALA A 90 8.46 -1.36 -12.68
C ALA A 90 9.24 -2.63 -13.09
N ASP A 91 10.32 -2.94 -12.38
CA ASP A 91 11.10 -4.16 -12.57
C ASP A 91 10.61 -5.29 -11.70
N VAL A 92 10.17 -4.93 -10.49
CA VAL A 92 9.63 -5.86 -9.49
C VAL A 92 8.31 -5.31 -8.99
N VAL A 93 7.30 -6.15 -8.88
CA VAL A 93 6.05 -5.83 -8.19
C VAL A 93 5.92 -6.69 -6.96
N ILE A 94 5.62 -6.05 -5.85
CA ILE A 94 5.46 -6.66 -4.54
C ILE A 94 3.97 -6.70 -4.21
N TYR A 95 3.52 -7.83 -3.68
CA TYR A 95 2.18 -7.98 -3.14
C TYR A 95 2.22 -8.59 -1.75
N SER A 96 1.58 -7.96 -0.79
CA SER A 96 1.14 -8.68 0.40
C SER A 96 -0.02 -9.59 0.00
N GLY A 97 0.27 -10.88 -0.21
CA GLY A 97 -0.75 -11.86 -0.52
C GLY A 97 -1.75 -12.06 0.61
N THR A 98 -1.34 -11.76 1.84
CA THR A 98 -2.17 -11.71 3.06
C THR A 98 -3.43 -10.86 2.90
N LYS A 99 -3.40 -9.85 2.02
CA LYS A 99 -4.46 -8.85 1.84
C LYS A 99 -5.47 -9.32 0.79
N TYR A 100 -5.71 -8.55 -0.23
CA TYR A 100 -6.71 -8.82 -1.27
C TYR A 100 -6.53 -10.14 -2.01
N LEU A 101 -5.28 -10.59 -2.22
CA LEU A 101 -5.05 -11.81 -3.00
C LEU A 101 -5.61 -13.04 -2.26
N CYS A 102 -5.34 -13.17 -0.97
CA CYS A 102 -6.00 -14.16 -0.12
C CYS A 102 -7.46 -13.77 0.14
N GLY A 103 -7.70 -12.58 0.68
CA GLY A 103 -9.04 -12.00 0.87
C GLY A 103 -9.91 -12.67 1.92
N HIS A 104 -9.37 -13.54 2.77
CA HIS A 104 -10.11 -14.29 3.79
C HIS A 104 -9.48 -14.23 5.18
N ASN A 105 -8.45 -13.41 5.38
CA ASN A 105 -7.74 -13.20 6.64
C ASN A 105 -7.18 -14.50 7.29
N ASP A 106 -6.87 -15.50 6.49
CA ASP A 106 -6.48 -16.85 6.92
C ASP A 106 -5.10 -17.30 6.42
N VAL A 107 -4.39 -16.49 5.61
CA VAL A 107 -3.05 -16.80 5.08
C VAL A 107 -2.14 -15.58 5.21
N LEU A 108 -0.91 -15.81 5.70
CA LEU A 108 0.19 -14.85 5.60
C LEU A 108 1.05 -15.22 4.40
N SER A 109 1.16 -14.33 3.43
CA SER A 109 1.91 -14.58 2.20
C SER A 109 2.41 -13.29 1.55
N GLY A 110 3.45 -13.43 0.71
CA GLY A 110 3.96 -12.36 -0.12
C GLY A 110 4.33 -12.87 -1.50
N PHE A 111 4.30 -12.00 -2.49
CA PHE A 111 4.70 -12.33 -3.85
C PHE A 111 5.62 -11.27 -4.41
N LEU A 112 6.64 -11.73 -5.11
CA LEU A 112 7.48 -10.91 -5.98
C LEU A 112 7.18 -11.33 -7.42
N VAL A 113 6.80 -10.36 -8.27
CA VAL A 113 6.55 -10.58 -9.69
C VAL A 113 7.56 -9.76 -10.47
N LEU A 114 8.31 -10.42 -11.33
CA LEU A 114 9.42 -9.83 -12.05
C LEU A 114 9.02 -9.51 -13.49
N ARG A 115 9.60 -8.44 -14.04
CA ARG A 115 9.46 -8.08 -15.46
C ARG A 115 10.06 -9.15 -16.36
N ASP A 116 11.24 -9.61 -15.99
CA ASP A 116 12.03 -10.59 -16.74
C ASP A 116 12.83 -11.52 -15.81
N GLY A 117 13.65 -12.40 -16.36
CA GLY A 117 14.45 -13.36 -15.62
C GLY A 117 15.71 -12.81 -14.95
N THR A 118 16.05 -11.54 -15.11
CA THR A 118 17.37 -11.00 -14.70
C THR A 118 17.62 -11.15 -13.20
N LEU A 119 16.60 -10.90 -12.38
CA LEU A 119 16.66 -11.02 -10.92
C LEU A 119 16.20 -12.39 -10.40
N LEU A 120 15.67 -13.25 -11.28
CA LEU A 120 14.97 -14.49 -10.88
C LEU A 120 15.88 -15.42 -10.07
N GLU A 121 17.06 -15.70 -10.56
CA GLU A 121 17.99 -16.62 -9.89
C GLU A 121 18.42 -16.10 -8.52
N THR A 122 18.75 -14.82 -8.44
CA THR A 122 19.16 -14.18 -7.18
C THR A 122 18.02 -14.23 -6.13
N LEU A 123 16.81 -13.83 -6.51
CA LEU A 123 15.66 -13.82 -5.60
C LEU A 123 15.20 -15.24 -5.23
N PHE A 124 15.25 -16.18 -6.18
CA PHE A 124 14.94 -17.58 -5.91
C PHE A 124 15.93 -18.19 -4.92
N ASN A 125 17.23 -17.96 -5.12
CA ASN A 125 18.27 -18.45 -4.21
C ASN A 125 18.13 -17.84 -2.81
N ALA A 126 17.82 -16.53 -2.71
CA ALA A 126 17.53 -15.89 -1.43
C ALA A 126 16.33 -16.54 -0.73
N THR A 127 15.22 -16.71 -1.43
CA THR A 127 14.01 -17.35 -0.90
C THR A 127 14.28 -18.79 -0.42
N MET A 128 15.05 -19.57 -1.18
CA MET A 128 15.42 -20.92 -0.80
C MET A 128 16.32 -20.96 0.43
N SER A 129 17.26 -20.02 0.52
CA SER A 129 18.26 -20.00 1.59
C SER A 129 17.66 -19.46 2.91
N GLU A 130 16.76 -18.51 2.84
CA GLU A 130 16.07 -17.94 4.00
C GLU A 130 14.92 -18.82 4.51
N GLY A 131 14.42 -19.75 3.68
CA GLY A 131 13.34 -20.66 4.06
C GLY A 131 11.98 -19.98 4.20
N ASN A 132 11.74 -18.87 3.50
CA ASN A 132 10.52 -18.07 3.58
C ASN A 132 9.46 -18.46 2.52
N GLN A 133 9.51 -19.68 2.02
CA GLN A 133 8.55 -20.19 1.06
C GLN A 133 7.20 -20.50 1.71
N LEU A 134 6.14 -20.25 0.94
CA LEU A 134 4.78 -20.56 1.36
C LEU A 134 4.57 -22.08 1.47
N GLY A 135 3.96 -22.53 2.56
CA GLY A 135 3.62 -23.94 2.77
C GLY A 135 2.59 -24.47 1.75
N PRO A 136 2.52 -25.79 1.52
CA PRO A 136 1.59 -26.36 0.54
C PRO A 136 0.12 -26.06 0.82
N PHE A 137 -0.29 -26.06 2.08
CA PHE A 137 -1.67 -25.75 2.47
C PHE A 137 -2.03 -24.29 2.20
N ASP A 138 -1.15 -23.37 2.57
CA ASP A 138 -1.33 -21.95 2.34
C ASP A 138 -1.30 -21.64 0.83
N SER A 139 -0.43 -22.31 0.07
CA SER A 139 -0.39 -22.20 -1.39
C SER A 139 -1.71 -22.66 -2.03
N TRP A 140 -2.31 -23.74 -1.52
CA TRP A 140 -3.62 -24.19 -1.97
C TRP A 140 -4.73 -23.20 -1.65
N LEU A 141 -4.76 -22.63 -0.44
CA LEU A 141 -5.71 -21.58 -0.05
C LEU A 141 -5.56 -20.36 -0.95
N MET A 142 -4.33 -19.93 -1.24
CA MET A 142 -4.07 -18.81 -2.15
C MET A 142 -4.62 -19.07 -3.56
N LEU A 143 -4.32 -20.24 -4.15
CA LEU A 143 -4.83 -20.61 -5.48
C LEU A 143 -6.36 -20.65 -5.52
N ARG A 144 -7.00 -21.11 -4.44
CA ARG A 144 -8.45 -21.11 -4.28
C ARG A 144 -9.01 -19.68 -4.21
N SER A 145 -8.38 -18.83 -3.43
CA SER A 145 -8.81 -17.45 -3.17
C SER A 145 -8.70 -16.56 -4.42
N LEU A 146 -7.65 -16.74 -5.22
CA LEU A 146 -7.46 -16.00 -6.47
C LEU A 146 -8.61 -16.19 -7.47
N LYS A 147 -9.33 -17.32 -7.42
CA LYS A 147 -10.48 -17.57 -8.31
C LYS A 147 -11.64 -16.61 -8.09
N THR A 148 -11.75 -16.00 -6.92
CA THR A 148 -12.82 -15.03 -6.58
C THR A 148 -12.31 -13.58 -6.57
N LEU A 149 -11.03 -13.34 -6.81
CA LEU A 149 -10.39 -12.03 -6.67
C LEU A 149 -11.15 -10.93 -7.42
N GLY A 150 -11.43 -11.11 -8.71
CA GLY A 150 -12.09 -10.09 -9.51
C GLY A 150 -13.53 -9.79 -9.05
N GLY A 151 -14.27 -10.80 -8.57
CA GLY A 151 -15.60 -10.61 -8.00
C GLY A 151 -15.56 -9.81 -6.70
N ARG A 152 -14.64 -10.17 -5.80
CA ARG A 152 -14.45 -9.48 -4.51
C ARG A 152 -14.04 -8.03 -4.71
N LEU A 153 -13.04 -7.78 -5.56
CA LEU A 153 -12.53 -6.42 -5.78
C LEU A 153 -13.59 -5.48 -6.38
N ARG A 154 -14.37 -5.93 -7.36
CA ARG A 154 -15.47 -5.11 -7.90
C ARG A 154 -16.49 -4.75 -6.83
N GLN A 155 -16.94 -5.75 -6.05
CA GLN A 155 -17.92 -5.50 -5.00
C GLN A 155 -17.38 -4.58 -3.91
N GLN A 156 -16.11 -4.76 -3.53
CA GLN A 156 -15.44 -3.92 -2.54
C GLN A 156 -15.28 -2.48 -3.03
N GLU A 157 -14.90 -2.28 -4.29
CA GLU A 157 -14.83 -0.95 -4.90
C GLU A 157 -16.20 -0.26 -4.95
N ASP A 158 -17.26 -0.98 -5.36
CA ASP A 158 -18.62 -0.44 -5.39
C ASP A 158 -19.11 -0.05 -3.98
N ASN A 159 -18.75 -0.84 -2.97
CA ASN A 159 -19.05 -0.52 -1.58
C ASN A 159 -18.26 0.71 -1.11
N ALA A 160 -16.97 0.80 -1.45
CA ALA A 160 -16.13 1.93 -1.08
C ALA A 160 -16.67 3.25 -1.62
N LYS A 161 -17.11 3.29 -2.88
CA LYS A 161 -17.73 4.48 -3.50
C LYS A 161 -18.94 4.95 -2.71
N ARG A 162 -19.84 4.03 -2.31
CA ARG A 162 -21.02 4.37 -1.50
C ARG A 162 -20.65 4.85 -0.09
N ILE A 163 -19.62 4.26 0.51
CA ILE A 163 -19.11 4.69 1.82
C ILE A 163 -18.54 6.09 1.72
N VAL A 164 -17.76 6.39 0.69
CA VAL A 164 -17.20 7.73 0.44
C VAL A 164 -18.30 8.78 0.31
N GLU A 165 -19.36 8.51 -0.45
CA GLU A 165 -20.53 9.40 -0.56
C GLU A 165 -21.13 9.69 0.82
N ALA A 166 -21.40 8.63 1.61
CA ALA A 166 -21.97 8.78 2.95
C ALA A 166 -21.03 9.51 3.94
N LEU A 167 -19.73 9.29 3.84
CA LEU A 167 -18.74 10.00 4.66
C LEU A 167 -18.69 11.49 4.31
N LYS A 168 -18.73 11.85 3.03
CA LYS A 168 -18.73 13.25 2.57
C LYS A 168 -19.99 14.01 2.99
N GLU A 169 -21.11 13.33 3.14
CA GLU A 169 -22.38 13.90 3.63
C GLU A 169 -22.41 14.07 5.17
N ASN A 170 -21.52 13.42 5.90
CA ASN A 170 -21.52 13.45 7.36
C ASN A 170 -20.87 14.73 7.89
N PRO A 171 -21.58 15.59 8.65
CA PRO A 171 -21.06 16.87 9.13
C PRO A 171 -19.89 16.74 10.13
N HIS A 172 -19.63 15.54 10.61
CA HIS A 172 -18.55 15.25 11.54
C HIS A 172 -17.29 14.66 10.86
N VAL A 173 -17.33 14.44 9.55
CA VAL A 173 -16.19 14.05 8.74
C VAL A 173 -15.59 15.30 8.10
N THR A 174 -14.32 15.53 8.33
CA THR A 174 -13.63 16.73 7.83
C THR A 174 -12.89 16.47 6.52
N ASP A 175 -12.38 15.26 6.35
CA ASP A 175 -11.59 14.88 5.18
C ASP A 175 -11.89 13.43 4.81
N VAL A 176 -11.91 13.12 3.51
CA VAL A 176 -12.02 11.76 2.97
C VAL A 176 -10.92 11.55 1.95
N PHE A 177 -10.15 10.48 2.11
CA PHE A 177 -9.06 10.10 1.22
C PHE A 177 -9.43 8.82 0.49
N TYR A 178 -9.78 8.96 -0.77
CA TYR A 178 -10.09 7.86 -1.67
C TYR A 178 -9.67 8.21 -3.10
N VAL A 179 -8.76 7.44 -3.67
CA VAL A 179 -8.20 7.74 -5.01
C VAL A 179 -9.22 7.66 -6.15
N GLY A 180 -10.39 7.08 -5.90
CA GLY A 180 -11.52 7.05 -6.83
C GLY A 180 -12.51 8.21 -6.69
N ASP A 181 -12.29 9.12 -5.75
CA ASP A 181 -13.07 10.35 -5.62
C ASP A 181 -12.61 11.37 -6.68
N PRO A 182 -13.49 11.88 -7.54
CA PRO A 182 -13.11 12.93 -8.49
C PRO A 182 -12.51 14.19 -7.88
N ASP A 183 -12.79 14.47 -6.61
CA ASP A 183 -12.23 15.60 -5.87
C ASP A 183 -10.84 15.29 -5.28
N HIS A 184 -10.36 14.05 -5.35
CA HIS A 184 -9.02 13.70 -4.89
C HIS A 184 -7.95 14.36 -5.79
N PRO A 185 -6.91 15.00 -5.21
CA PRO A 185 -5.91 15.74 -6.00
C PRO A 185 -5.23 14.87 -7.07
N ASP A 186 -5.02 13.59 -6.79
CA ASP A 186 -4.33 12.65 -7.68
C ASP A 186 -5.32 11.79 -8.51
N TYR A 187 -6.63 12.13 -8.55
CA TYR A 187 -7.62 11.34 -9.28
C TYR A 187 -7.27 11.15 -10.76
N GLY A 188 -6.85 12.22 -11.43
CA GLY A 188 -6.46 12.18 -12.85
C GLY A 188 -5.29 11.23 -13.11
N LEU A 189 -4.25 11.30 -12.28
CA LEU A 189 -3.11 10.41 -12.35
C LEU A 189 -3.50 8.96 -12.02
N SER A 190 -4.24 8.75 -10.95
CA SER A 190 -4.74 7.42 -10.59
C SER A 190 -5.49 6.79 -11.77
N ARG A 191 -6.43 7.52 -12.36
CA ARG A 191 -7.21 7.05 -13.50
C ARG A 191 -6.39 6.73 -14.75
N SER A 192 -5.27 7.44 -14.97
CA SER A 192 -4.42 7.22 -16.15
C SER A 192 -3.64 5.91 -16.10
N GLN A 193 -3.34 5.41 -14.89
CA GLN A 193 -2.49 4.23 -14.70
C GLN A 193 -3.23 3.02 -14.08
N THR A 194 -4.56 3.13 -13.90
CA THR A 194 -5.37 2.06 -13.30
C THR A 194 -6.67 1.82 -14.06
N THR A 195 -7.27 0.65 -13.86
CA THR A 195 -8.59 0.29 -14.39
C THR A 195 -9.69 0.34 -13.33
N GLY A 196 -9.34 0.68 -12.09
CA GLY A 196 -10.20 0.85 -10.93
C GLY A 196 -9.40 1.41 -9.77
N PHE A 197 -10.08 1.72 -8.67
CA PHE A 197 -9.53 2.50 -7.57
C PHE A 197 -9.38 1.74 -6.26
N GLY A 198 -9.79 0.46 -6.24
CA GLY A 198 -9.75 -0.36 -5.03
C GLY A 198 -10.77 0.04 -3.97
N ALA A 199 -10.55 -0.42 -2.74
CA ALA A 199 -11.53 -0.28 -1.66
C ALA A 199 -10.94 0.28 -0.36
N MET A 200 -9.74 0.85 -0.41
CA MET A 200 -9.15 1.53 0.74
C MET A 200 -9.69 2.96 0.83
N VAL A 201 -10.27 3.29 1.96
CA VAL A 201 -10.79 4.62 2.27
C VAL A 201 -10.22 5.03 3.61
N SER A 202 -9.64 6.21 3.68
CA SER A 202 -9.29 6.85 4.95
C SER A 202 -10.09 8.13 5.12
N PHE A 203 -10.36 8.50 6.35
CA PHE A 203 -11.11 9.73 6.63
C PHE A 203 -10.72 10.31 7.97
N LYS A 204 -10.91 11.62 8.13
CA LYS A 204 -10.75 12.32 9.40
C LYS A 204 -12.09 12.75 9.94
N VAL A 205 -12.23 12.64 11.24
CA VAL A 205 -13.36 13.19 11.98
C VAL A 205 -12.98 14.52 12.64
N ASP A 206 -13.97 15.25 13.12
CA ASP A 206 -13.80 16.60 13.68
C ASP A 206 -12.99 16.63 15.00
N THR A 207 -13.04 15.57 15.82
CA THR A 207 -12.31 15.51 17.09
C THR A 207 -11.73 14.13 17.37
N HIS A 208 -10.68 14.08 18.22
CA HIS A 208 -10.07 12.84 18.70
C HIS A 208 -11.08 11.96 19.46
N GLU A 209 -11.88 12.57 20.35
CA GLU A 209 -12.91 11.84 21.11
C GLU A 209 -13.91 11.15 20.19
N ARG A 210 -14.22 11.78 19.06
CA ARG A 210 -15.09 11.17 18.06
C ARG A 210 -14.41 9.98 17.37
N ALA A 211 -13.14 10.08 17.04
CA ALA A 211 -12.40 8.95 16.48
C ALA A 211 -12.45 7.74 17.42
N LEU A 212 -12.16 7.94 18.71
CA LEU A 212 -12.26 6.88 19.71
C LEU A 212 -13.68 6.33 19.85
N ALA A 213 -14.70 7.22 19.87
CA ALA A 213 -16.09 6.82 19.97
C ALA A 213 -16.57 6.01 18.74
N VAL A 214 -16.03 6.29 17.54
CA VAL A 214 -16.29 5.46 16.35
C VAL A 214 -15.73 4.06 16.57
N LEU A 215 -14.46 3.94 16.96
CA LEU A 215 -13.80 2.64 17.18
C LEU A 215 -14.49 1.79 18.25
N GLU A 216 -15.00 2.41 19.32
CA GLU A 216 -15.73 1.74 20.40
C GLU A 216 -17.13 1.24 19.99
N ARG A 217 -17.75 1.90 19.01
CA ARG A 217 -19.16 1.68 18.68
C ARG A 217 -19.41 0.92 17.39
N VAL A 218 -18.39 0.73 16.56
CA VAL A 218 -18.52 -0.06 15.34
C VAL A 218 -18.92 -1.51 15.69
N ARG A 219 -19.82 -2.09 14.88
CA ARG A 219 -20.30 -3.45 15.07
C ARG A 219 -20.24 -4.30 13.81
N LEU A 220 -20.61 -3.72 12.67
CA LEU A 220 -20.53 -4.38 11.37
C LEU A 220 -19.09 -4.30 10.83
N VAL A 221 -18.50 -3.13 10.95
CA VAL A 221 -17.07 -2.91 10.68
C VAL A 221 -16.31 -3.30 11.95
N LEU A 222 -15.28 -4.12 11.83
CA LEU A 222 -14.48 -4.57 12.98
C LEU A 222 -13.30 -3.65 13.19
N PHE A 223 -13.07 -3.24 14.44
CA PHE A 223 -11.85 -2.54 14.81
C PHE A 223 -10.71 -3.57 14.88
N ALA A 224 -9.97 -3.69 13.81
CA ALA A 224 -8.88 -4.67 13.68
C ALA A 224 -7.85 -4.19 12.66
N GLU A 225 -6.60 -4.62 12.85
CA GLU A 225 -5.53 -4.39 11.89
C GLU A 225 -5.60 -5.45 10.78
N SER A 226 -5.53 -5.08 9.59
CA SER A 226 -5.42 -5.73 8.30
C SER A 226 -6.35 -5.05 7.30
N LEU A 227 -6.43 -5.60 6.08
CA LEU A 227 -7.28 -5.07 5.01
C LEU A 227 -7.48 -6.13 3.91
N GLY A 228 -8.41 -5.86 3.00
CA GLY A 228 -8.58 -6.65 1.78
C GLY A 228 -9.33 -7.97 1.96
N GLY A 229 -9.77 -8.28 3.18
CA GLY A 229 -10.61 -9.43 3.48
C GLY A 229 -12.07 -9.26 3.04
N THR A 230 -12.89 -10.29 3.28
CA THR A 230 -14.33 -10.25 3.09
C THR A 230 -15.04 -9.47 4.19
N GLU A 231 -14.41 -9.32 5.35
CA GLU A 231 -14.87 -8.50 6.46
C GLU A 231 -14.47 -7.04 6.23
N SER A 232 -15.35 -6.11 6.63
CA SER A 232 -15.01 -4.70 6.67
C SER A 232 -14.26 -4.38 7.96
N LEU A 233 -13.09 -3.75 7.83
CA LEU A 233 -12.23 -3.39 8.95
C LEU A 233 -12.06 -1.87 9.02
N VAL A 234 -11.86 -1.36 10.22
CA VAL A 234 -11.38 -0.01 10.50
C VAL A 234 -10.13 -0.09 11.36
N THR A 235 -9.13 0.72 11.04
CA THR A 235 -7.88 0.81 11.80
C THR A 235 -7.72 2.20 12.39
N TYR A 236 -6.86 2.30 13.40
CA TYR A 236 -6.42 3.58 13.96
C TYR A 236 -4.92 3.75 13.67
N PRO A 237 -4.55 4.37 12.52
CA PRO A 237 -3.18 4.38 12.02
C PRO A 237 -2.16 4.90 13.03
N LEU A 238 -2.52 5.93 13.80
CA LEU A 238 -1.63 6.58 14.76
C LEU A 238 -1.00 5.61 15.78
N VAL A 239 -1.75 4.61 16.26
CA VAL A 239 -1.27 3.68 17.30
C VAL A 239 -1.01 2.27 16.79
N GLN A 240 -1.61 1.88 15.68
CA GLN A 240 -1.47 0.54 15.11
C GLN A 240 -0.37 0.50 14.04
N THR A 241 -0.72 0.84 12.80
CA THR A 241 0.18 0.64 11.65
C THR A 241 1.38 1.59 11.66
N HIS A 242 1.24 2.80 12.22
CA HIS A 242 2.24 3.86 12.22
C HIS A 242 2.74 4.24 13.62
N GLY A 243 2.33 3.54 14.67
CA GLY A 243 2.67 3.87 16.05
C GLY A 243 4.18 3.85 16.39
N SER A 244 5.01 3.25 15.54
CA SER A 244 6.48 3.26 15.67
C SER A 244 7.18 4.37 14.89
N ILE A 245 6.43 5.18 14.14
CA ILE A 245 6.99 6.28 13.32
C ILE A 245 7.13 7.54 14.21
N PRO A 246 8.28 8.24 14.15
CA PRO A 246 8.49 9.47 14.93
C PRO A 246 7.43 10.55 14.61
N GLY A 247 6.95 11.27 15.65
CA GLY A 247 5.91 12.29 15.55
C GLY A 247 6.12 13.31 14.43
N PRO A 248 7.30 13.93 14.28
CA PRO A 248 7.55 14.89 13.19
C PRO A 248 7.39 14.32 11.78
N ILE A 249 7.52 12.99 11.62
CA ILE A 249 7.26 12.31 10.34
C ILE A 249 5.76 12.09 10.17
N LEU A 250 5.05 11.70 11.24
CA LEU A 250 3.58 11.55 11.22
C LEU A 250 2.91 12.86 10.82
N ASP A 251 3.37 13.98 11.37
CA ASP A 251 2.86 15.31 11.03
C ASP A 251 3.01 15.63 9.53
N LYS A 252 4.20 15.32 8.96
CA LYS A 252 4.44 15.47 7.51
C LYS A 252 3.57 14.57 6.65
N LEU A 253 3.23 13.39 7.16
CA LEU A 253 2.36 12.43 6.48
C LEU A 253 0.87 12.78 6.65
N GLY A 254 0.53 13.76 7.49
CA GLY A 254 -0.86 14.13 7.78
C GLY A 254 -1.59 13.12 8.65
N ILE A 255 -0.84 12.31 9.42
CA ILE A 255 -1.40 11.27 10.33
C ILE A 255 -1.53 11.88 11.71
N ASP A 256 -2.75 12.13 12.14
CA ASP A 256 -3.09 12.66 13.46
C ASP A 256 -4.12 11.76 14.19
N GLU A 257 -4.50 12.18 15.40
CA GLU A 257 -5.43 11.45 16.25
C GLU A 257 -6.89 11.40 15.75
N ARG A 258 -7.20 12.05 14.63
CA ARG A 258 -8.55 12.08 14.03
C ARG A 258 -8.68 11.17 12.83
N LEU A 259 -7.58 10.57 12.38
CA LEU A 259 -7.52 9.74 11.16
C LEU A 259 -7.91 8.28 11.46
N LEU A 260 -8.84 7.79 10.65
CA LEU A 260 -9.34 6.41 10.66
C LEU A 260 -9.19 5.78 9.27
#